data_6abc9c4c04fe9af2a6f76b3f8da48c48
#
_entry.id   6abc9c4c04fe9af2a6f76b3f8da48c48
#
_cell.length_a   1.000
_cell.length_b   1.000
_cell.length_c   1.000
_cell.angle_alpha   90.00
_cell.angle_beta   90.00
_cell.angle_gamma   90.00
#
_symmetry.space_group_name_H-M   'P 1'
#
loop_
_entity.id
_entity.type
_entity.pdbx_description
1 polymer ?
#
loop_
_entity_poly.entity_id
_entity_poly.type
_entity_poly.pdbx_seq_one_letter_code
_entity_poly.pdbx_strand_id
1 'polypeptide(L)'
;MANGFYRNHTSKNDYKHTGVLGEIGVGYYKPLDDDPFILEAYIGGGMGTVSKSEVLTNGSESRTATFDARAAKLFIQPQIGYASRFFDMALSPRFSLVKYTNFSSSNYTQAELANDYLDNGKLTDKPFAFAEPTVTVRVGYKWLKLQAQYGLTINIGGGNIRHPDNFSSLGVVVDIAQWYHE
;
A
#
# COMPACT_ATOMS: atom_id res chain seq x y z
N MET A 1 12.25 -8.32 -2.15
CA MET A 1 11.40 -8.11 -0.94
C MET A 1 9.98 -8.59 -1.18
N ALA A 2 9.30 -9.03 -0.14
CA ALA A 2 7.86 -9.31 -0.16
C ALA A 2 7.22 -8.62 1.04
N ASN A 3 6.14 -7.90 0.82
CA ASN A 3 5.40 -7.17 1.85
C ASN A 3 3.93 -7.57 1.83
N GLY A 4 3.33 -7.61 3.00
CA GLY A 4 1.89 -7.74 3.16
C GLY A 4 1.37 -6.60 4.01
N PHE A 5 0.19 -6.11 3.67
CA PHE A 5 -0.43 -5.07 4.44
C PHE A 5 -1.91 -5.40 4.65
N TYR A 6 -2.33 -5.24 5.87
CA TYR A 6 -3.70 -5.50 6.27
C TYR A 6 -4.24 -4.27 7.01
N ARG A 7 -5.42 -3.85 6.63
CA ARG A 7 -6.13 -2.78 7.31
C ARG A 7 -7.55 -3.23 7.64
N ASN A 8 -7.92 -3.04 8.89
CA ASN A 8 -9.30 -3.19 9.35
C ASN A 8 -9.66 -1.96 10.18
N HIS A 9 -10.65 -1.22 9.73
CA HIS A 9 -11.17 -0.07 10.46
C HIS A 9 -12.68 -0.27 10.67
N THR A 10 -13.08 -0.35 11.92
CA THR A 10 -14.50 -0.40 12.31
C THR A 10 -14.81 0.82 13.14
N SER A 11 -15.76 1.62 12.72
CA SER A 11 -16.26 2.78 13.47
C SER A 11 -17.51 2.42 14.24
N LYS A 12 -17.82 3.21 15.29
CA LYS A 12 -19.01 3.03 16.15
C LYS A 12 -20.37 3.09 15.42
N ASN A 13 -20.38 3.53 14.15
CA ASN A 13 -21.61 3.70 13.34
C ASN A 13 -21.76 2.58 12.29
N ASP A 14 -21.44 1.33 12.60
CA ASP A 14 -21.52 0.19 11.67
C ASP A 14 -20.80 0.37 10.32
N TYR A 15 -19.80 1.25 10.31
CA TYR A 15 -18.92 1.43 9.19
C TYR A 15 -17.71 0.51 9.31
N LYS A 16 -17.58 -0.41 8.37
CA LYS A 16 -16.46 -1.34 8.30
C LYS A 16 -15.71 -1.16 6.98
N HIS A 17 -14.42 -0.93 7.07
CA HIS A 17 -13.52 -0.85 5.92
C HIS A 17 -12.37 -1.82 6.11
N THR A 18 -12.21 -2.74 5.16
CA THR A 18 -11.15 -3.75 5.19
C THR A 18 -10.35 -3.65 3.90
N GLY A 19 -9.03 -3.66 4.01
CA GLY A 19 -8.13 -3.70 2.86
C GLY A 19 -7.00 -4.68 3.11
N VAL A 20 -6.71 -5.50 2.11
CA VAL A 20 -5.57 -6.43 2.08
C VAL A 20 -4.80 -6.21 0.80
N LEU A 21 -3.49 -6.05 0.89
CA LEU A 21 -2.60 -5.89 -0.26
C LEU A 21 -1.33 -6.71 -0.03
N GLY A 22 -0.98 -7.55 -0.98
CA GLY A 22 0.32 -8.22 -1.04
C GLY A 22 1.19 -7.59 -2.13
N GLU A 23 2.46 -7.39 -1.85
CA GLU A 23 3.44 -6.80 -2.77
C GLU A 23 4.70 -7.66 -2.85
N ILE A 24 5.27 -7.74 -4.05
CA ILE A 24 6.60 -8.30 -4.27
C ILE A 24 7.44 -7.29 -5.06
N GLY A 25 8.74 -7.30 -4.83
CA GLY A 25 9.65 -6.42 -5.55
C GLY A 25 11.07 -6.95 -5.57
N VAL A 26 11.80 -6.52 -6.58
CA VAL A 26 13.24 -6.75 -6.71
C VAL A 26 13.94 -5.41 -6.60
N GLY A 27 15.18 -5.41 -6.11
CA GLY A 27 15.93 -4.19 -5.93
C GLY A 27 17.42 -4.42 -6.06
N TYR A 28 18.10 -3.31 -6.26
CA TYR A 28 19.54 -3.20 -6.27
C TYR A 28 19.98 -2.30 -5.12
N TYR A 29 21.09 -2.60 -4.51
CA TYR A 29 21.70 -1.74 -3.49
C TYR A 29 23.17 -1.45 -3.83
N LYS A 30 23.63 -0.28 -3.38
CA LYS A 30 25.02 0.17 -3.50
C LYS A 30 25.46 0.75 -2.16
N PRO A 31 26.47 0.16 -1.48
CA PRO A 31 27.11 0.79 -0.34
C PRO A 31 27.73 2.13 -0.75
N LEU A 32 27.66 3.11 0.13
CA LEU A 32 28.42 4.35 0.01
C LEU A 32 29.78 4.15 0.65
N ASP A 33 30.84 4.71 0.02
CA ASP A 33 32.23 4.46 0.38
C ASP A 33 32.50 4.72 1.87
N ASP A 34 33.06 3.71 2.55
CA ASP A 34 33.51 3.67 3.97
C ASP A 34 32.43 3.98 5.03
N ASP A 35 31.19 4.16 4.65
CA ASP A 35 30.10 4.48 5.56
C ASP A 35 29.09 3.35 5.69
N PRO A 36 28.41 3.24 6.84
CA PRO A 36 27.32 2.27 7.02
C PRO A 36 26.05 2.65 6.23
N PHE A 37 26.13 3.65 5.35
CA PHE A 37 25.04 4.11 4.52
C PHE A 37 24.97 3.37 3.19
N ILE A 38 23.77 3.09 2.75
CA ILE A 38 23.47 2.43 1.48
C ILE A 38 22.44 3.21 0.67
N LEU A 39 22.59 3.16 -0.64
CA LEU A 39 21.56 3.53 -1.60
C LEU A 39 20.90 2.28 -2.12
N GLU A 40 19.60 2.25 -2.12
CA GLU A 40 18.82 1.13 -2.64
C GLU A 40 17.75 1.66 -3.61
N ALA A 41 17.37 0.84 -4.57
CA ALA A 41 16.24 1.12 -5.45
C ALA A 41 15.46 -0.17 -5.69
N TYR A 42 14.17 -0.13 -5.46
CA TYR A 42 13.26 -1.25 -5.68
C TYR A 42 12.23 -0.91 -6.74
N ILE A 43 11.86 -1.92 -7.53
CA ILE A 43 10.70 -1.93 -8.41
C ILE A 43 9.85 -3.15 -8.07
N GLY A 44 8.55 -3.00 -8.08
CA GLY A 44 7.68 -4.11 -7.72
C GLY A 44 6.24 -3.86 -8.09
N GLY A 45 5.43 -4.85 -7.77
CA GLY A 45 3.99 -4.81 -7.97
C GLY A 45 3.25 -5.54 -6.86
N GLY A 46 1.96 -5.29 -6.78
CA GLY A 46 1.10 -5.91 -5.80
C GLY A 46 -0.33 -6.03 -6.28
N MET A 47 -1.06 -6.88 -5.58
CA MET A 47 -2.50 -7.07 -5.76
C MET A 47 -3.20 -7.10 -4.42
N GLY A 48 -4.43 -6.58 -4.38
CA GLY A 48 -5.20 -6.55 -3.17
C GLY A 48 -6.69 -6.42 -3.40
N THR A 49 -7.41 -6.44 -2.29
CA THR A 49 -8.86 -6.23 -2.26
C THR A 49 -9.20 -5.14 -1.25
N VAL A 50 -10.20 -4.37 -1.57
CA VAL A 50 -10.79 -3.34 -0.68
C VAL A 50 -12.26 -3.65 -0.57
N SER A 51 -12.75 -3.75 0.66
CA SER A 51 -14.16 -3.97 0.98
C SER A 51 -14.65 -2.87 1.93
N LYS A 52 -15.79 -2.28 1.62
CA LYS A 52 -16.48 -1.30 2.45
C LYS A 52 -17.89 -1.81 2.75
N SER A 53 -18.31 -1.71 3.99
CA SER A 53 -19.69 -1.98 4.40
C SER A 53 -20.14 -0.87 5.33
N GLU A 54 -21.30 -0.31 5.07
CA GLU A 54 -21.90 0.74 5.90
C GLU A 54 -23.41 0.61 5.99
N VAL A 55 -23.96 1.03 7.10
CA VAL A 55 -25.42 1.12 7.28
C VAL A 55 -25.87 2.51 6.88
N LEU A 56 -26.68 2.55 5.82
CA LEU A 56 -27.31 3.76 5.32
C LEU A 56 -28.73 3.83 5.87
N THR A 57 -29.07 4.94 6.54
CA THR A 57 -30.40 5.18 7.08
C THR A 57 -31.09 6.28 6.29
N ASN A 58 -32.28 5.98 5.78
CA ASN A 58 -33.12 6.94 5.08
C ASN A 58 -34.51 6.97 5.77
N GLY A 59 -34.72 7.97 6.62
CA GLY A 59 -35.91 8.05 7.49
C GLY A 59 -35.91 6.92 8.53
N SER A 60 -36.92 6.06 8.51
CA SER A 60 -37.05 4.90 9.41
C SER A 60 -36.50 3.60 8.81
N GLU A 61 -36.06 3.59 7.58
CA GLU A 61 -35.50 2.42 6.92
C GLU A 61 -33.97 2.44 6.99
N SER A 62 -33.39 1.33 7.44
CA SER A 62 -31.95 1.10 7.44
C SER A 62 -31.59 -0.02 6.48
N ARG A 63 -30.57 0.19 5.64
CA ARG A 63 -30.05 -0.82 4.74
C ARG A 63 -28.52 -0.92 4.85
N THR A 64 -27.99 -2.10 4.72
CA THR A 64 -26.54 -2.31 4.63
C THR A 64 -26.12 -2.21 3.18
N ALA A 65 -25.26 -1.26 2.89
CA ALA A 65 -24.63 -1.10 1.58
C ALA A 65 -23.20 -1.67 1.62
N THR A 66 -22.81 -2.38 0.57
CA THR A 66 -21.49 -2.99 0.43
C THR A 66 -20.83 -2.57 -0.87
N PHE A 67 -19.51 -2.43 -0.81
CA PHE A 67 -18.67 -2.09 -1.95
C PHE A 67 -17.40 -2.93 -1.88
N ASP A 68 -17.06 -3.60 -2.99
CA ASP A 68 -15.87 -4.41 -3.14
C ASP A 68 -15.12 -4.01 -4.42
N ALA A 69 -13.80 -3.95 -4.33
CA ALA A 69 -12.93 -3.69 -5.47
C ALA A 69 -11.63 -4.48 -5.36
N ARG A 70 -11.02 -4.81 -6.49
CA ARG A 70 -9.65 -5.29 -6.56
C ARG A 70 -8.73 -4.14 -6.94
N ALA A 71 -7.53 -4.14 -6.37
CA ALA A 71 -6.48 -3.18 -6.68
C ALA A 71 -5.27 -3.91 -7.24
N ALA A 72 -4.72 -3.37 -8.32
CA ALA A 72 -3.40 -3.72 -8.83
C ALA A 72 -2.48 -2.51 -8.62
N LYS A 73 -1.28 -2.74 -8.10
CA LYS A 73 -0.31 -1.69 -7.76
C LYS A 73 1.02 -1.98 -8.43
N LEU A 74 1.65 -0.95 -9.00
CA LEU A 74 3.05 -0.92 -9.40
C LEU A 74 3.75 0.15 -8.59
N PHE A 75 5.02 -0.07 -8.24
CA PHE A 75 5.79 0.94 -7.50
C PHE A 75 7.25 0.95 -7.87
N ILE A 76 7.88 2.12 -7.66
CA ILE A 76 9.31 2.31 -7.57
C ILE A 76 9.63 2.92 -6.20
N GLN A 77 10.73 2.48 -5.59
CA GLN A 77 11.09 2.88 -4.24
C GLN A 77 12.61 3.09 -4.16
N PRO A 78 13.12 4.26 -4.58
CA PRO A 78 14.47 4.65 -4.24
C PRO A 78 14.54 4.95 -2.74
N GLN A 79 15.65 4.61 -2.10
CA GLN A 79 15.84 4.88 -0.68
C GLN A 79 17.30 5.04 -0.31
N ILE A 80 17.52 5.81 0.75
CA ILE A 80 18.80 5.94 1.42
C ILE A 80 18.65 5.44 2.84
N GLY A 81 19.59 4.67 3.31
CA GLY A 81 19.49 4.07 4.63
C GLY A 81 20.84 3.77 5.26
N TYR A 82 20.76 3.49 6.55
CA TYR A 82 21.81 2.91 7.36
C TYR A 82 21.64 1.38 7.35
N ALA A 83 22.70 0.66 7.06
CA ALA A 83 22.71 -0.80 7.11
C ALA A 83 23.76 -1.32 8.07
N SER A 84 23.35 -2.25 8.93
CA SER A 84 24.23 -2.97 9.80
C SER A 84 24.00 -4.48 9.72
N ARG A 85 24.79 -5.24 10.47
CA ARG A 85 24.69 -6.71 10.47
C ARG A 85 23.31 -7.24 10.86
N PHE A 86 22.62 -6.56 11.78
CA PHE A 86 21.35 -7.03 12.37
C PHE A 86 20.18 -6.08 12.15
N PHE A 87 20.44 -4.82 11.83
CA PHE A 87 19.46 -3.76 11.81
C PHE A 87 19.72 -2.80 10.66
N ASP A 88 18.69 -2.48 9.88
CA ASP A 88 18.73 -1.42 8.88
C ASP A 88 17.58 -0.46 9.10
N MET A 89 17.81 0.80 8.74
CA MET A 89 16.79 1.84 8.70
C MET A 89 16.94 2.67 7.43
N ALA A 90 15.85 2.94 6.74
CA ALA A 90 15.89 3.71 5.50
C ALA A 90 14.73 4.68 5.37
N LEU A 91 14.97 5.76 4.63
CA LEU A 91 13.99 6.73 4.17
C LEU A 91 13.83 6.60 2.66
N SER A 92 12.58 6.68 2.20
CA SER A 92 12.24 6.48 0.80
C SER A 92 11.13 7.41 0.33
N PRO A 93 11.31 8.14 -0.78
CA PRO A 93 10.21 8.69 -1.57
C PRO A 93 9.66 7.59 -2.51
N ARG A 94 8.75 6.77 -2.03
CA ARG A 94 8.12 5.74 -2.85
C ARG A 94 7.07 6.35 -3.78
N PHE A 95 7.03 5.92 -5.03
CA PHE A 95 6.02 6.31 -6.03
C PHE A 95 5.26 5.08 -6.49
N SER A 96 3.94 5.19 -6.54
CA SER A 96 3.09 4.07 -6.92
C SER A 96 1.98 4.47 -7.88
N LEU A 97 1.61 3.51 -8.74
CA LEU A 97 0.44 3.56 -9.62
C LEU A 97 -0.53 2.48 -9.17
N VAL A 98 -1.75 2.87 -8.84
CA VAL A 98 -2.81 1.95 -8.40
C VAL A 98 -3.97 1.99 -9.38
N LYS A 99 -4.34 0.83 -9.90
CA LYS A 99 -5.52 0.66 -10.76
C LYS A 99 -6.54 -0.22 -10.05
N TYR A 100 -7.77 0.28 -9.93
CA TYR A 100 -8.87 -0.49 -9.39
C TYR A 100 -9.60 -1.23 -10.50
N THR A 101 -10.05 -2.46 -10.21
CA THR A 101 -10.77 -3.33 -11.13
C THR A 101 -11.83 -4.13 -10.37
N ASN A 102 -12.73 -4.78 -11.12
CA ASN A 102 -13.72 -5.71 -10.57
C ASN A 102 -14.57 -5.09 -9.46
N PHE A 103 -15.21 -3.98 -9.78
CA PHE A 103 -16.15 -3.33 -8.87
C PHE A 103 -17.43 -4.14 -8.70
N SER A 104 -17.83 -4.31 -7.45
CA SER A 104 -19.15 -4.80 -7.07
C SER A 104 -19.71 -3.91 -5.99
N SER A 105 -20.92 -3.43 -6.18
CA SER A 105 -21.64 -2.66 -5.17
C SER A 105 -23.04 -3.22 -5.00
N SER A 106 -23.52 -3.29 -3.76
CA SER A 106 -24.87 -3.71 -3.43
C SER A 106 -25.51 -2.69 -2.51
N ASN A 107 -26.78 -2.40 -2.77
CA ASN A 107 -27.60 -1.47 -1.99
C ASN A 107 -27.08 0.00 -1.97
N TYR A 108 -26.24 0.40 -2.91
CA TYR A 108 -25.91 1.80 -3.16
C TYR A 108 -26.74 2.37 -4.31
N THR A 109 -27.18 3.61 -4.18
CA THR A 109 -27.69 4.39 -5.31
C THR A 109 -26.51 5.01 -6.09
N GLN A 110 -26.72 5.38 -7.35
CA GLN A 110 -25.69 6.04 -8.16
C GLN A 110 -25.25 7.39 -7.55
N ALA A 111 -26.15 8.10 -6.92
CA ALA A 111 -25.85 9.36 -6.25
C ALA A 111 -24.95 9.16 -5.01
N GLU A 112 -25.18 8.11 -4.22
CA GLU A 112 -24.35 7.74 -3.07
C GLU A 112 -22.94 7.31 -3.50
N LEU A 113 -22.85 6.51 -4.58
CA LEU A 113 -21.54 6.13 -5.14
C LEU A 113 -20.77 7.35 -5.64
N ALA A 114 -21.44 8.29 -6.28
CA ALA A 114 -20.80 9.51 -6.76
C ALA A 114 -20.33 10.42 -5.61
N ASN A 115 -21.10 10.53 -4.53
CA ASN A 115 -20.75 11.31 -3.34
C ASN A 115 -19.55 10.75 -2.59
N ASP A 116 -19.40 9.42 -2.59
CA ASP A 116 -18.26 8.74 -1.96
C ASP A 116 -17.03 8.63 -2.88
N TYR A 117 -17.07 9.25 -4.06
CA TYR A 117 -16.04 9.13 -5.10
C TYR A 117 -15.80 7.68 -5.56
N LEU A 118 -16.81 6.83 -5.45
CA LEU A 118 -16.80 5.42 -5.84
C LEU A 118 -17.50 5.19 -7.18
N ASP A 119 -17.62 6.22 -8.01
CA ASP A 119 -18.20 6.12 -9.35
C ASP A 119 -17.35 5.17 -10.20
N ASN A 120 -17.97 4.08 -10.61
CA ASN A 120 -17.35 2.97 -11.34
C ASN A 120 -16.59 3.44 -12.60
N GLY A 121 -17.19 4.38 -13.38
CA GLY A 121 -16.55 4.92 -14.58
C GLY A 121 -15.27 5.69 -14.31
N LYS A 122 -15.22 6.45 -13.22
CA LYS A 122 -14.05 7.29 -12.88
C LYS A 122 -12.92 6.50 -12.24
N LEU A 123 -13.23 5.42 -11.51
CA LEU A 123 -12.24 4.63 -10.79
C LEU A 123 -11.53 3.59 -11.67
N THR A 124 -12.16 3.13 -12.75
CA THR A 124 -11.60 2.11 -13.64
C THR A 124 -10.84 2.65 -14.83
N ASP A 125 -11.12 3.88 -15.26
CA ASP A 125 -10.58 4.42 -16.51
C ASP A 125 -9.07 4.63 -16.45
N LYS A 126 -8.56 5.17 -15.35
CA LYS A 126 -7.13 5.54 -15.22
C LYS A 126 -6.54 5.07 -13.92
N PRO A 127 -5.24 4.73 -13.91
CA PRO A 127 -4.54 4.48 -12.66
C PRO A 127 -4.36 5.80 -11.89
N PHE A 128 -4.39 5.68 -10.55
CA PHE A 128 -4.08 6.77 -9.63
C PHE A 128 -2.60 6.74 -9.28
N ALA A 129 -1.95 7.89 -9.30
CA ALA A 129 -0.55 8.02 -8.93
C ALA A 129 -0.42 8.59 -7.50
N PHE A 130 0.42 7.95 -6.71
CA PHE A 130 0.67 8.35 -5.32
C PHE A 130 2.17 8.56 -5.08
N ALA A 131 2.49 9.58 -4.29
CA ALA A 131 3.77 9.71 -3.62
C ALA A 131 3.60 9.19 -2.19
N GLU A 132 4.47 8.26 -1.79
CA GLU A 132 4.39 7.58 -0.51
C GLU A 132 5.73 7.72 0.23
N PRO A 133 6.02 8.89 0.87
CA PRO A 133 7.20 9.01 1.73
C PRO A 133 7.12 7.96 2.84
N THR A 134 8.17 7.16 2.94
CA THR A 134 8.17 5.91 3.73
C THR A 134 9.41 5.81 4.59
N VAL A 135 9.23 5.41 5.85
CA VAL A 135 10.27 4.94 6.74
C VAL A 135 10.25 3.41 6.73
N THR A 136 11.42 2.82 6.57
CA THR A 136 11.61 1.36 6.58
C THR A 136 12.55 0.99 7.71
N VAL A 137 12.18 -0.03 8.47
CA VAL A 137 13.03 -0.67 9.49
C VAL A 137 13.13 -2.14 9.17
N ARG A 138 14.34 -2.70 9.22
CA ARG A 138 14.59 -4.13 9.01
C ARG A 138 15.41 -4.69 10.16
N VAL A 139 15.04 -5.87 10.60
CA VAL A 139 15.74 -6.62 11.64
C VAL A 139 15.91 -8.04 11.16
N GLY A 140 17.12 -8.55 11.29
CA GLY A 140 17.43 -9.91 10.86
C GLY A 140 18.92 -10.17 10.85
N TYR A 141 19.31 -11.25 10.19
CA TYR A 141 20.70 -11.65 10.13
C TYR A 141 21.08 -12.07 8.72
N LYS A 142 22.22 -11.53 8.26
CA LYS A 142 22.77 -11.84 6.94
C LYS A 142 21.73 -11.58 5.81
N TRP A 143 21.43 -12.61 5.03
CA TRP A 143 20.60 -12.55 3.84
C TRP A 143 19.08 -12.49 4.10
N LEU A 144 18.62 -12.71 5.36
CA LEU A 144 17.19 -12.73 5.69
C LEU A 144 16.86 -11.68 6.75
N LYS A 145 16.00 -10.72 6.39
CA LYS A 145 15.55 -9.67 7.31
C LYS A 145 14.02 -9.54 7.27
N LEU A 146 13.41 -9.41 8.43
CA LEU A 146 12.05 -8.96 8.59
C LEU A 146 12.00 -7.45 8.37
N GLN A 147 10.98 -6.97 7.68
CA GLN A 147 10.80 -5.57 7.32
C GLN A 147 9.49 -5.04 7.87
N ALA A 148 9.53 -3.86 8.48
CA ALA A 148 8.37 -3.04 8.77
C ALA A 148 8.50 -1.71 8.04
N GLN A 149 7.39 -1.24 7.43
CA GLN A 149 7.33 0.05 6.76
C GLN A 149 6.15 0.85 7.28
N TYR A 150 6.36 2.15 7.42
CA TYR A 150 5.31 3.12 7.68
C TYR A 150 5.47 4.29 6.73
N GLY A 151 4.40 4.72 6.11
CA GLY A 151 4.41 5.81 5.14
C GLY A 151 3.12 6.60 5.10
N LEU A 152 3.23 7.80 4.52
CA LEU A 152 2.09 8.63 4.17
C LEU A 152 1.69 8.36 2.72
N THR A 153 0.43 8.61 2.39
CA THR A 153 -0.08 8.47 1.03
C THR A 153 -0.56 9.83 0.53
N ILE A 154 0.05 10.32 -0.52
CA ILE A 154 -0.26 11.62 -1.13
C ILE A 154 -0.67 11.36 -2.58
N ASN A 155 -1.90 11.72 -2.94
CA ASN A 155 -2.36 11.61 -4.34
C ASN A 155 -1.70 12.72 -5.19
N ILE A 156 -0.93 12.32 -6.21
CA ILE A 156 -0.24 13.23 -7.14
C ILE A 156 -0.75 13.12 -8.58
N GLY A 157 -1.63 12.15 -8.87
CA GLY A 157 -2.09 11.84 -10.24
C GLY A 157 -3.34 12.57 -10.69
N GLY A 158 -3.90 13.43 -9.86
CA GLY A 158 -5.20 14.07 -10.12
C GLY A 158 -6.37 13.07 -9.98
N GLY A 159 -7.57 13.61 -9.86
CA GLY A 159 -8.78 12.85 -9.55
C GLY A 159 -9.01 12.73 -8.03
N ASN A 160 -10.26 12.92 -7.66
CA ASN A 160 -10.67 12.78 -6.26
C ASN A 160 -10.94 11.31 -5.98
N ILE A 161 -10.05 10.69 -5.22
CA ILE A 161 -10.23 9.36 -4.64
C ILE A 161 -10.06 9.44 -3.13
N ARG A 162 -10.98 8.85 -2.39
CA ARG A 162 -10.84 8.72 -0.95
C ARG A 162 -9.86 7.59 -0.65
N HIS A 163 -8.67 7.94 -0.17
CA HIS A 163 -7.63 6.99 0.22
C HIS A 163 -7.20 7.23 1.66
N PRO A 164 -6.62 6.24 2.34
CA PRO A 164 -6.02 6.46 3.64
C PRO A 164 -4.80 7.38 3.53
N ASP A 165 -4.64 8.28 4.51
CA ASP A 165 -3.52 9.22 4.56
C ASP A 165 -2.19 8.55 4.93
N ASN A 166 -2.23 7.32 5.47
CA ASN A 166 -1.05 6.56 5.87
C ASN A 166 -1.25 5.06 5.64
N PHE A 167 -0.14 4.35 5.59
CA PHE A 167 -0.11 2.89 5.54
C PHE A 167 1.00 2.33 6.44
N SER A 168 0.81 1.08 6.85
CA SER A 168 1.86 0.27 7.48
C SER A 168 1.90 -1.10 6.82
N SER A 169 3.07 -1.66 6.66
CA SER A 169 3.24 -2.99 6.10
C SER A 169 4.30 -3.79 6.86
N LEU A 170 4.14 -5.10 6.82
CA LEU A 170 5.13 -6.06 7.30
C LEU A 170 5.56 -6.94 6.14
N GLY A 171 6.82 -7.34 6.12
CA GLY A 171 7.35 -8.13 5.03
C GLY A 171 8.68 -8.78 5.35
N VAL A 172 9.26 -9.36 4.31
CA VAL A 172 10.54 -10.07 4.34
C VAL A 172 11.40 -9.56 3.20
N VAL A 173 12.68 -9.35 3.49
CA VAL A 173 13.71 -9.05 2.50
C VAL A 173 14.71 -10.20 2.49
N VAL A 174 15.00 -10.68 1.29
CA VAL A 174 16.06 -11.66 1.04
C VAL A 174 17.14 -10.98 0.20
N ASP A 175 18.36 -10.98 0.69
CA ASP A 175 19.54 -10.51 -0.02
C ASP A 175 20.21 -11.65 -0.75
N ILE A 176 19.94 -11.74 -2.06
CA ILE A 176 20.42 -12.83 -2.89
C ILE A 176 21.96 -12.77 -3.07
N ALA A 177 22.54 -11.57 -3.12
CA ALA A 177 23.97 -11.40 -3.28
C ALA A 177 24.75 -11.95 -2.06
N GLN A 178 24.27 -11.73 -0.85
CA GLN A 178 24.85 -12.31 0.35
C GLN A 178 24.62 -13.82 0.47
N TRP A 179 23.52 -14.32 -0.05
CA TRP A 179 23.22 -15.76 -0.01
C TRP A 179 24.22 -16.60 -0.83
N TYR A 180 24.69 -16.09 -1.97
CA TYR A 180 25.65 -16.82 -2.83
C TYR A 180 27.11 -16.71 -2.38
N HIS A 181 27.44 -15.84 -1.43
CA HIS A 181 28.80 -15.63 -0.95
C HIS A 181 29.09 -16.33 0.40
N GLU A 182 28.21 -17.18 0.88
CA GLU A 182 28.40 -18.11 2.01
C GLU A 182 28.65 -19.54 1.52
#